data_f0c86ac80bb30908e15bf867cf8fb9a9
#
_entry.id   f0c86ac80bb30908e15bf867cf8fb9a9
#
_cell.length_a   1.000
_cell.length_b   1.000
_cell.length_c   1.000
_cell.angle_alpha   90.00
_cell.angle_beta   90.00
_cell.angle_gamma   90.00
#
_symmetry.space_group_name_H-M   'P 1'
#
loop_
_entity.id
_entity.type
_entity.pdbx_description
1 polymer ?
#
loop_
_entity_poly.entity_id
_entity_poly.type
_entity_poly.pdbx_seq_one_letter_code
_entity_poly.pdbx_strand_id
1 'polypeptide(L)'
;DSSKVDRSAAYAARHIAKNLVAAGVADQILVELSYAIGIAQPLSIYVDTYNSPRPAALAGMTDGEIARRIGKLFDLRPAAIVKRFGLKNPIFEATASYGHFGNRPYTKVEKVWENGVETEREIEFFGWEKLDAVEQIKREFGL
;
A
#
# COMPACT_ATOMS: atom_id res chain seq x y z
N ASP A 1 1.47 -8.89 -14.94
CA ASP A 1 0.46 -9.64 -14.21
C ASP A 1 0.25 -9.07 -12.81
N SER A 2 -0.96 -8.60 -12.56
CA SER A 2 -1.33 -7.94 -11.31
C SER A 2 -1.31 -8.86 -10.09
N SER A 3 -1.33 -10.16 -10.29
CA SER A 3 -1.27 -11.14 -9.20
C SER A 3 0.15 -11.50 -8.79
N LYS A 4 1.17 -10.99 -9.48
CA LYS A 4 2.56 -11.24 -9.09
C LYS A 4 2.87 -10.54 -7.78
N VAL A 5 3.52 -11.28 -6.88
CA VAL A 5 3.81 -10.84 -5.52
C VAL A 5 4.67 -9.58 -5.50
N ASP A 6 5.72 -9.52 -6.31
CA ASP A 6 6.65 -8.38 -6.32
C ASP A 6 5.96 -7.07 -6.68
N ARG A 7 5.08 -7.11 -7.68
CA ARG A 7 4.33 -5.93 -8.11
C ARG A 7 3.32 -5.51 -7.03
N SER A 8 2.56 -6.46 -6.51
CA SER A 8 1.58 -6.21 -5.45
C SER A 8 2.26 -5.66 -4.20
N ALA A 9 3.40 -6.22 -3.83
CA ALA A 9 4.18 -5.76 -2.69
C ALA A 9 4.67 -4.32 -2.87
N ALA A 10 5.10 -3.94 -4.07
CA ALA A 10 5.54 -2.57 -4.35
C ALA A 10 4.41 -1.55 -4.15
N TYR A 11 3.21 -1.86 -4.62
CA TYR A 11 2.06 -0.98 -4.41
C TYR A 11 1.67 -0.87 -2.94
N ALA A 12 1.65 -2.00 -2.23
CA ALA A 12 1.35 -2.00 -0.80
C ALA A 12 2.40 -1.22 -0.01
N ALA A 13 3.67 -1.41 -0.29
CA ALA A 13 4.76 -0.68 0.37
C ALA A 13 4.64 0.83 0.13
N ARG A 14 4.32 1.24 -1.10
CA ARG A 14 4.09 2.66 -1.43
C ARG A 14 2.93 3.24 -0.63
N HIS A 15 1.81 2.53 -0.58
CA HIS A 15 0.62 2.95 0.16
C HIS A 15 0.93 3.14 1.64
N ILE A 16 1.60 2.17 2.24
CA ILE A 16 1.97 2.21 3.65
C ILE A 16 2.92 3.38 3.93
N ALA A 17 3.97 3.53 3.14
CA ALA A 17 4.96 4.58 3.33
C ALA A 17 4.31 5.97 3.23
N LYS A 18 3.48 6.19 2.24
CA LYS A 18 2.79 7.47 2.04
C LYS A 18 1.88 7.81 3.22
N ASN A 19 1.13 6.82 3.72
CA ASN A 19 0.23 7.02 4.86
C ASN A 19 0.99 7.25 6.16
N LEU A 20 2.13 6.57 6.38
CA LEU A 20 2.96 6.77 7.56
C LEU A 20 3.52 8.20 7.60
N VAL A 21 4.02 8.71 6.49
CA VAL A 21 4.51 10.08 6.41
C VAL A 21 3.38 11.08 6.65
N ALA A 22 2.24 10.89 6.01
CA ALA A 22 1.07 11.76 6.18
C ALA A 22 0.53 11.74 7.62
N ALA A 23 0.65 10.62 8.31
CA ALA A 23 0.23 10.50 9.72
C ALA A 23 1.24 11.13 10.70
N GLY A 24 2.43 11.49 10.24
CA GLY A 24 3.45 12.13 11.07
C GLY A 24 4.39 11.16 11.78
N VAL A 25 4.45 9.90 11.37
CA VAL A 25 5.35 8.91 11.98
C VAL A 25 6.82 9.26 11.72
N ALA A 26 7.12 9.73 10.51
CA ALA A 26 8.46 10.16 10.13
C ALA A 26 8.37 11.10 8.94
N ASP A 27 9.43 11.90 8.71
CA ASP A 27 9.50 12.80 7.55
C ASP A 27 9.79 12.05 6.26
N GLN A 28 10.60 11.00 6.36
CA GLN A 28 10.98 10.13 5.25
C GLN A 28 10.90 8.69 5.70
N ILE A 29 10.45 7.81 4.83
CA ILE A 29 10.35 6.40 5.17
C ILE A 29 10.49 5.53 3.92
N LEU A 30 11.24 4.45 4.06
CA LEU A 30 11.28 3.35 3.11
C LEU A 30 10.57 2.16 3.75
N VAL A 31 9.65 1.55 3.00
CA VAL A 31 9.00 0.30 3.40
C VAL A 31 9.26 -0.75 2.34
N GLU A 32 9.72 -1.91 2.75
CA GLU A 32 9.91 -3.06 1.87
C GLU A 32 9.24 -4.29 2.45
N LEU A 33 8.60 -5.06 1.59
CA LEU A 33 7.95 -6.31 1.95
C LEU A 33 8.63 -7.45 1.19
N SER A 34 8.97 -8.53 1.88
CA SER A 34 9.49 -9.73 1.24
C SER A 34 8.66 -10.95 1.59
N TYR A 35 8.54 -11.87 0.62
CA TYR A 35 7.70 -13.05 0.73
C TYR A 35 8.51 -14.30 0.37
N ALA A 36 8.15 -15.44 0.98
CA ALA A 36 8.64 -16.74 0.56
C ALA A 36 7.61 -17.38 -0.39
N ILE A 37 8.10 -18.19 -1.31
CA ILE A 37 7.22 -18.91 -2.25
C ILE A 37 6.26 -19.82 -1.48
N GLY A 38 4.97 -19.72 -1.79
CA GLY A 38 3.94 -20.55 -1.18
C GLY A 38 3.48 -20.12 0.20
N ILE A 39 3.98 -19.00 0.73
CA ILE A 39 3.58 -18.46 2.02
C ILE A 39 2.81 -17.16 1.81
N ALA A 40 1.59 -17.09 2.35
CA ALA A 40 0.70 -15.95 2.14
C ALA A 40 1.14 -14.70 2.92
N GLN A 41 1.69 -14.87 4.13
CA GLN A 41 2.13 -13.72 4.93
C GLN A 41 3.54 -13.27 4.51
N PRO A 42 3.86 -11.98 4.67
CA PRO A 42 5.23 -11.54 4.39
C PRO A 42 6.24 -12.26 5.29
N LEU A 43 7.36 -12.64 4.71
CA LEU A 43 8.50 -13.18 5.44
C LEU A 43 9.13 -12.09 6.32
N SER A 44 9.21 -10.87 5.80
CA SER A 44 9.69 -9.73 6.56
C SER A 44 9.06 -8.43 6.08
N ILE A 45 8.97 -7.49 7.02
CA ILE A 45 8.63 -6.10 6.76
C ILE A 45 9.84 -5.28 7.19
N TYR A 46 10.45 -4.57 6.25
CA TYR A 46 11.61 -3.73 6.52
C TYR A 46 11.18 -2.26 6.48
N VAL A 47 11.57 -1.50 7.49
CA VAL A 47 11.30 -0.06 7.58
C VAL A 47 12.61 0.67 7.86
N ASP A 48 12.86 1.74 7.12
CA ASP A 48 13.96 2.66 7.36
C ASP A 48 13.41 4.09 7.35
N THR A 49 13.53 4.77 8.47
CA THR A 49 13.10 6.17 8.61
C THR A 49 14.24 7.15 8.41
N TYR A 50 15.40 6.69 8.00
CA TYR A 50 16.59 7.52 7.68
C TYR A 50 17.01 8.43 8.84
N ASN A 51 16.80 7.96 10.08
CA ASN A 51 17.08 8.73 11.29
C ASN A 51 16.35 10.09 11.34
N SER A 52 15.22 10.22 10.65
CA SER A 52 14.41 11.42 10.74
C SER A 52 13.87 11.62 12.16
N PRO A 53 13.63 12.88 12.59
CA PRO A 53 13.12 13.12 13.93
C PRO A 53 11.82 12.40 14.21
N ARG A 54 11.69 11.87 15.42
CA ARG A 54 10.46 11.23 15.90
C ARG A 54 9.56 12.26 16.56
N PRO A 55 8.23 12.17 16.36
CA PRO A 55 7.31 12.89 17.25
C PRO A 55 7.45 12.38 18.68
N ALA A 56 7.08 13.23 19.65
CA ALA A 56 7.24 12.90 21.07
C ALA A 56 6.58 11.58 21.46
N ALA A 57 5.41 11.24 20.87
CA ALA A 57 4.70 10.01 21.15
C ALA A 57 5.47 8.75 20.72
N LEU A 58 6.44 8.89 19.83
CA LEU A 58 7.26 7.78 19.31
C LEU A 58 8.71 7.84 19.78
N ALA A 59 8.99 8.65 20.80
CA ALA A 59 10.34 8.76 21.34
C ALA A 59 10.86 7.38 21.77
N GLY A 60 12.04 7.01 21.26
CA GLY A 60 12.65 5.71 21.54
C GLY A 60 12.10 4.53 20.74
N MET A 61 11.08 4.73 19.91
CA MET A 61 10.57 3.65 19.06
C MET A 61 11.55 3.35 17.92
N THR A 62 11.90 2.08 17.76
CA THR A 62 12.79 1.64 16.69
C THR A 62 12.04 1.44 15.38
N ASP A 63 12.78 1.42 14.27
CA ASP A 63 12.20 1.08 12.96
C ASP A 63 11.63 -0.33 12.95
N GLY A 64 12.25 -1.27 13.68
CA GLY A 64 11.71 -2.63 13.83
C GLY A 64 10.36 -2.66 14.55
N GLU A 65 10.16 -1.82 15.55
CA GLU A 65 8.86 -1.72 16.23
C GLU A 65 7.79 -1.10 15.30
N ILE A 66 8.17 -0.10 14.51
CA ILE A 66 7.28 0.45 13.48
C ILE A 66 6.86 -0.64 12.52
N ALA A 67 7.81 -1.46 12.04
CA ALA A 67 7.54 -2.56 11.13
C ALA A 67 6.56 -3.58 11.75
N ARG A 68 6.74 -3.92 13.04
CA ARG A 68 5.86 -4.84 13.75
C ARG A 68 4.42 -4.31 13.79
N ARG A 69 4.25 -3.03 14.05
CA ARG A 69 2.92 -2.40 14.11
C ARG A 69 2.26 -2.32 12.74
N ILE A 70 3.03 -2.12 11.68
CA ILE A 70 2.53 -2.18 10.30
C ILE A 70 1.92 -3.55 10.01
N GLY A 71 2.58 -4.61 10.42
CA GLY A 71 2.08 -5.98 10.24
C GLY A 71 0.76 -6.24 10.96
N LYS A 72 0.47 -5.52 12.05
CA LYS A 72 -0.81 -5.59 12.76
C LYS A 72 -1.92 -4.82 12.04
N LEU A 73 -1.57 -3.69 11.43
CA LEU A 73 -2.56 -2.77 10.87
C LEU A 73 -3.05 -3.16 9.49
N PHE A 74 -2.22 -3.84 8.70
CA PHE A 74 -2.50 -4.09 7.29
C PHE A 74 -2.55 -5.58 7.00
N ASP A 75 -3.52 -5.97 6.18
CA ASP A 75 -3.56 -7.33 5.63
C ASP A 75 -2.63 -7.37 4.41
N LEU A 76 -1.45 -7.93 4.59
CA LEU A 76 -0.39 -7.96 3.60
C LEU A 76 -0.31 -9.29 2.83
N ARG A 77 -1.33 -10.12 2.90
CA ARG A 77 -1.43 -11.29 2.03
C ARG A 77 -1.57 -10.82 0.59
N PRO A 78 -0.90 -11.45 -0.37
CA PRO A 78 -0.96 -11.00 -1.78
C PRO A 78 -2.38 -10.87 -2.32
N ALA A 79 -3.26 -11.83 -2.02
CA ALA A 79 -4.65 -11.77 -2.46
C ALA A 79 -5.40 -10.57 -1.86
N ALA A 80 -5.13 -10.21 -0.61
CA ALA A 80 -5.75 -9.05 0.03
C ALA A 80 -5.27 -7.74 -0.60
N ILE A 81 -3.98 -7.65 -0.94
CA ILE A 81 -3.41 -6.48 -1.63
C ILE A 81 -4.05 -6.31 -3.01
N VAL A 82 -4.14 -7.39 -3.77
CA VAL A 82 -4.78 -7.37 -5.09
C VAL A 82 -6.22 -6.88 -5.00
N LYS A 83 -6.96 -7.37 -4.01
CA LYS A 83 -8.35 -6.97 -3.78
C LYS A 83 -8.45 -5.51 -3.36
N ARG A 84 -7.62 -5.08 -2.41
CA ARG A 84 -7.67 -3.72 -1.86
C ARG A 84 -7.47 -2.65 -2.92
N PHE A 85 -6.51 -2.86 -3.83
CA PHE A 85 -6.18 -1.89 -4.86
C PHE A 85 -6.81 -2.19 -6.22
N GLY A 86 -7.64 -3.21 -6.31
CA GLY A 86 -8.31 -3.59 -7.56
C GLY A 86 -7.32 -3.95 -8.66
N LEU A 87 -6.23 -4.64 -8.32
CA LEU A 87 -5.13 -4.88 -9.25
C LEU A 87 -5.48 -5.83 -10.40
N LYS A 88 -6.61 -6.53 -10.33
CA LYS A 88 -7.11 -7.36 -11.43
C LYS A 88 -7.99 -6.58 -12.40
N ASN A 89 -8.33 -5.33 -12.10
CA ASN A 89 -9.08 -4.46 -12.99
C ASN A 89 -8.16 -3.90 -14.08
N PRO A 90 -8.72 -3.37 -15.21
CA PRO A 90 -7.91 -2.85 -16.31
C PRO A 90 -7.33 -1.46 -16.01
N ILE A 91 -6.43 -1.39 -15.03
CA ILE A 91 -5.84 -0.13 -14.55
C ILE A 91 -4.43 0.14 -15.09
N PHE A 92 -3.77 -0.88 -15.65
CA PHE A 92 -2.34 -0.78 -15.95
C PHE A 92 -2.03 0.00 -17.23
N GLU A 93 -3.00 0.21 -18.09
CA GLU A 93 -2.82 1.12 -19.21
C GLU A 93 -2.56 2.54 -18.72
N ALA A 94 -3.33 3.00 -17.72
CA ALA A 94 -3.11 4.30 -17.10
C ALA A 94 -1.76 4.37 -16.39
N THR A 95 -1.33 3.31 -15.68
CA THR A 95 -0.03 3.28 -15.04
C THR A 95 1.11 3.30 -16.05
N ALA A 96 0.94 2.65 -17.19
CA ALA A 96 1.94 2.68 -18.26
C ALA A 96 2.10 4.07 -18.86
N SER A 97 1.00 4.85 -18.93
CA SER A 97 1.01 6.20 -19.48
C SER A 97 1.52 7.26 -18.50
N TYR A 98 1.19 7.11 -17.21
CA TYR A 98 1.44 8.14 -16.19
C TYR A 98 2.44 7.73 -15.12
N GLY A 99 3.00 6.53 -15.21
CA GLY A 99 3.85 5.94 -14.18
C GLY A 99 3.04 5.28 -13.07
N HIS A 100 3.74 4.58 -12.17
CA HIS A 100 3.09 3.80 -11.11
C HIS A 100 2.81 4.61 -9.86
N PHE A 101 3.65 5.60 -9.56
CA PHE A 101 3.61 6.33 -8.28
C PHE A 101 3.53 7.83 -8.50
N GLY A 102 3.01 8.53 -7.48
CA GLY A 102 2.95 9.99 -7.49
C GLY A 102 1.71 10.56 -8.17
N ASN A 103 0.84 9.73 -8.68
CA ASN A 103 -0.40 10.17 -9.32
C ASN A 103 -1.51 10.31 -8.28
N ARG A 104 -2.53 11.11 -8.59
CA ARG A 104 -3.70 11.22 -7.72
C ARG A 104 -4.66 10.07 -7.99
N PRO A 105 -5.23 9.46 -6.93
CA PRO A 105 -6.27 8.46 -7.12
C PRO A 105 -7.52 9.08 -7.73
N TYR A 106 -8.20 8.32 -8.57
CA TYR A 106 -9.49 8.72 -9.15
C TYR A 106 -10.30 7.47 -9.49
N THR A 107 -11.59 7.66 -9.67
CA THR A 107 -12.48 6.60 -10.16
C THR A 107 -12.99 6.95 -11.54
N LYS A 108 -13.26 5.92 -12.33
CA LYS A 108 -13.79 6.07 -13.68
C LYS A 108 -14.67 4.87 -14.00
N VAL A 109 -15.78 5.11 -14.71
CA VAL A 109 -16.62 4.01 -15.20
C VAL A 109 -15.94 3.42 -16.45
N GLU A 110 -15.66 2.13 -16.39
CA GLU A 110 -15.02 1.40 -17.48
C GLU A 110 -15.90 0.23 -17.92
N LYS A 111 -15.83 -0.09 -19.20
CA LYS A 111 -16.47 -1.30 -19.73
C LYS A 111 -15.53 -2.47 -19.50
N VAL A 112 -16.04 -3.52 -18.87
CA VAL A 112 -15.28 -4.73 -18.60
C VAL A 112 -16.05 -5.95 -19.09
N TRP A 113 -15.31 -6.97 -19.53
CA TRP A 113 -15.89 -8.25 -19.93
C TRP A 113 -15.82 -9.22 -18.75
N GLU A 114 -16.99 -9.72 -18.36
CA GLU A 114 -17.10 -10.75 -17.32
C GLU A 114 -18.02 -11.86 -17.82
N ASN A 115 -17.53 -13.08 -17.78
CA ASN A 115 -18.30 -14.27 -18.21
C ASN A 115 -18.88 -14.11 -19.63
N GLY A 116 -18.13 -13.47 -20.53
CA GLY A 116 -18.57 -13.23 -21.91
C GLY A 116 -19.55 -12.08 -22.07
N VAL A 117 -19.84 -11.32 -21.04
CA VAL A 117 -20.77 -10.18 -21.07
C VAL A 117 -20.01 -8.88 -20.79
N GLU A 118 -20.27 -7.88 -21.63
CA GLU A 118 -19.76 -6.53 -21.41
C GLU A 118 -20.61 -5.84 -20.37
N THR A 119 -19.97 -5.36 -19.29
CA THR A 119 -20.63 -4.61 -18.22
C THR A 119 -19.89 -3.30 -17.95
N GLU A 120 -20.59 -2.34 -17.37
CA GLU A 120 -19.95 -1.11 -16.90
C GLU A 120 -19.65 -1.25 -15.41
N ARG A 121 -18.48 -0.80 -15.00
CA ARG A 121 -18.07 -0.85 -13.61
C ARG A 121 -17.29 0.41 -13.26
N GLU A 122 -17.53 0.93 -12.06
CA GLU A 122 -16.71 2.00 -11.50
C GLU A 122 -15.41 1.39 -11.00
N ILE A 123 -14.28 1.86 -11.53
CA ILE A 123 -12.95 1.35 -11.21
C ILE A 123 -12.12 2.46 -10.60
N GLU A 124 -11.45 2.14 -9.49
CA GLU A 124 -10.50 3.03 -8.85
C GLU A 124 -9.13 2.87 -9.48
N PHE A 125 -8.49 3.99 -9.83
CA PHE A 125 -7.15 4.05 -10.37
C PHE A 125 -6.21 4.66 -9.33
N PHE A 126 -4.99 4.13 -9.26
CA PHE A 126 -3.96 4.60 -8.32
C PHE A 126 -4.43 4.55 -6.85
N GLY A 127 -5.17 3.51 -6.48
CA GLY A 127 -5.67 3.33 -5.12
C GLY A 127 -4.58 3.29 -4.06
N TRP A 128 -3.37 2.85 -4.44
CA TRP A 128 -2.21 2.84 -3.55
C TRP A 128 -1.71 4.25 -3.20
N GLU A 129 -2.17 5.30 -3.87
CA GLU A 129 -1.84 6.68 -3.55
C GLU A 129 -2.83 7.33 -2.58
N LYS A 130 -3.87 6.61 -2.16
CA LYS A 130 -4.86 7.13 -1.20
C LYS A 130 -4.28 7.30 0.20
N LEU A 131 -4.73 8.34 0.89
CA LEU A 131 -4.40 8.59 2.30
C LEU A 131 -5.49 8.05 3.23
N ASP A 132 -5.95 6.84 2.98
CA ASP A 132 -7.10 6.23 3.66
C ASP A 132 -6.75 5.45 4.94
N ALA A 133 -5.48 5.39 5.30
CA ALA A 133 -5.03 4.71 6.51
C ALA A 133 -4.47 5.67 7.56
N VAL A 134 -4.49 6.98 7.33
CA VAL A 134 -3.88 7.97 8.21
C VAL A 134 -4.46 7.92 9.62
N GLU A 135 -5.78 7.91 9.76
CA GLU A 135 -6.43 7.90 11.08
C GLU A 135 -6.15 6.61 11.84
N GLN A 136 -6.15 5.48 11.16
CA GLN A 136 -5.83 4.18 11.73
C GLN A 136 -4.40 4.16 12.26
N ILE A 137 -3.46 4.71 11.49
CA ILE A 137 -2.05 4.81 11.87
C ILE A 137 -1.90 5.74 13.08
N LYS A 138 -2.55 6.88 13.07
CA LYS A 138 -2.50 7.82 14.20
C LYS A 138 -2.96 7.15 15.49
N ARG A 139 -4.06 6.40 15.44
CA ARG A 139 -4.55 5.68 16.62
C ARG A 139 -3.54 4.64 17.13
N GLU A 140 -2.94 3.88 16.23
CA GLU A 140 -1.97 2.84 16.62
C GLU A 140 -0.71 3.45 17.24
N PHE A 141 -0.25 4.59 16.74
CA PHE A 141 0.99 5.21 17.18
C PHE A 141 0.80 6.33 18.21
N GLY A 142 -0.42 6.63 18.61
CA GLY A 142 -0.70 7.65 19.61
C GLY A 142 -0.49 9.09 19.10
N LEU A 143 -0.74 9.31 17.83
CA LEU A 143 -0.55 10.62 17.18
C LEU A 143 -1.83 11.44 17.02
#